data_ef9dc4f89f06445bd0f76b8d6cd2fe1d
#
_entry.id   ef9dc4f89f06445bd0f76b8d6cd2fe1d
#
_cell.length_a   1.000
_cell.length_b   1.000
_cell.length_c   1.000
_cell.angle_alpha   90.00
_cell.angle_beta   90.00
_cell.angle_gamma   90.00
#
_symmetry.space_group_name_H-M   'P 1'
#
loop_
_entity.id
_entity.type
_entity.pdbx_description
1 polymer ?
#
loop_
_entity_poly.entity_id
_entity_poly.type
_entity_poly.pdbx_seq_one_letter_code
_entity_poly.pdbx_strand_id
1 'polypeptide(L)'
;NLRFQGQYLDRETGLHYNTFRYYDADIGRFICPDPIGLNGGINLLSYSPNPISWIDPWGLAVVDATFEMGGEVFNGTNPTDRIPRVSGETVPGMSGPNSDRFGMHAEIDAMMQAHDRGIRGGTGTLTVEGKEICPYCKRSLKNIAKALGLDKLIINEKATGNTYTFEGVDLNKIREGGKGFKGQC
;
A
#
# COMPACT_ATOMS: atom_id res chain seq x y z
N ASN A 1 -4.38 27.11 -15.75
CA ASN A 1 -3.24 26.77 -14.87
C ASN A 1 -3.20 25.31 -14.43
N LEU A 2 -4.25 24.51 -14.74
CA LEU A 2 -4.22 23.06 -14.49
C LEU A 2 -3.10 22.40 -15.30
N ARG A 3 -2.40 21.49 -14.66
CA ARG A 3 -1.31 20.70 -15.21
C ARG A 3 -1.64 19.20 -15.12
N PHE A 4 -0.63 18.38 -15.38
CA PHE A 4 -0.78 16.93 -15.34
C PHE A 4 -1.32 16.45 -13.98
N GLN A 5 -2.29 15.55 -14.00
CA GLN A 5 -2.82 14.86 -12.82
C GLN A 5 -3.37 15.77 -11.70
N GLY A 6 -4.02 16.89 -12.06
CA GLY A 6 -4.63 17.77 -11.08
C GLY A 6 -3.71 18.80 -10.45
N GLN A 7 -2.43 18.83 -10.83
CA GLN A 7 -1.50 19.86 -10.40
C GLN A 7 -1.92 21.24 -10.91
N TYR A 8 -1.62 22.29 -10.16
CA TYR A 8 -1.89 23.68 -10.50
C TYR A 8 -0.59 24.46 -10.65
N LEU A 9 -0.37 25.08 -11.81
CA LEU A 9 0.80 25.94 -12.04
C LEU A 9 0.69 27.22 -11.22
N ASP A 10 1.63 27.39 -10.32
CA ASP A 10 1.96 28.66 -9.70
C ASP A 10 2.82 29.47 -10.67
N ARG A 11 2.26 30.56 -11.22
CA ARG A 11 2.94 31.35 -12.24
C ARG A 11 4.02 32.26 -11.67
N GLU A 12 4.03 32.52 -10.38
CA GLU A 12 5.00 33.37 -9.73
C GLU A 12 6.31 32.61 -9.51
N THR A 13 6.20 31.34 -9.11
CA THR A 13 7.36 30.49 -8.83
C THR A 13 7.75 29.55 -9.97
N GLY A 14 6.81 29.30 -10.93
CA GLY A 14 6.98 28.30 -11.97
C GLY A 14 6.78 26.85 -11.50
N LEU A 15 6.49 26.66 -10.23
CA LEU A 15 6.29 25.35 -9.63
C LEU A 15 4.87 24.84 -9.84
N HIS A 16 4.68 23.54 -9.72
CA HIS A 16 3.37 22.93 -9.75
C HIS A 16 2.89 22.61 -8.33
N TYR A 17 1.87 23.30 -7.87
CA TYR A 17 1.20 22.99 -6.60
C TYR A 17 0.49 21.65 -6.70
N ASN A 18 0.81 20.75 -5.81
CA ASN A 18 0.28 19.39 -5.75
C ASN A 18 -0.18 19.06 -4.32
N THR A 19 -1.23 19.72 -3.88
CA THR A 19 -1.89 19.60 -2.57
C THR A 19 -0.96 19.77 -1.37
N PHE A 20 -0.11 18.81 -1.04
CA PHE A 20 0.77 18.85 0.13
C PHE A 20 2.20 19.25 -0.21
N ARG A 21 2.57 19.25 -1.49
CA ARG A 21 3.93 19.59 -1.95
C ARG A 21 3.92 20.44 -3.21
N TYR A 22 5.04 21.08 -3.49
CA TYR A 22 5.31 21.70 -4.77
C TYR A 22 6.24 20.82 -5.60
N TYR A 23 5.85 20.58 -6.83
CA TYR A 23 6.61 19.80 -7.80
C TYR A 23 7.32 20.73 -8.77
N ASP A 24 8.60 20.48 -8.99
CA ASP A 24 9.43 21.17 -9.97
C ASP A 24 9.52 20.30 -11.24
N ALA A 25 8.91 20.80 -12.32
CA ALA A 25 8.85 20.08 -13.58
C ALA A 25 10.19 20.06 -14.31
N ASP A 26 11.07 21.02 -14.05
CA ASP A 26 12.37 21.11 -14.71
C ASP A 26 13.35 20.05 -14.18
N ILE A 27 13.25 19.74 -12.88
CA ILE A 27 14.08 18.72 -12.24
C ILE A 27 13.35 17.41 -11.98
N GLY A 28 12.06 17.34 -12.30
CA GLY A 28 11.27 16.11 -12.25
C GLY A 28 11.01 15.54 -10.84
N ARG A 29 10.94 16.39 -9.80
CA ARG A 29 10.74 15.96 -8.42
C ARG A 29 10.08 17.01 -7.54
N PHE A 30 9.62 16.61 -6.36
CA PHE A 30 9.19 17.57 -5.34
C PHE A 30 10.37 18.39 -4.78
N ILE A 31 10.11 19.65 -4.39
CA ILE A 31 11.14 20.54 -3.83
C ILE A 31 11.29 20.42 -2.32
N CYS A 32 10.35 19.75 -1.66
CA CYS A 32 10.41 19.49 -0.21
C CYS A 32 10.23 17.99 0.07
N PRO A 33 10.78 17.51 1.18
CA PRO A 33 10.60 16.12 1.60
C PRO A 33 9.12 15.76 1.78
N ASP A 34 8.81 14.49 1.62
CA ASP A 34 7.47 13.96 1.84
C ASP A 34 7.01 14.23 3.28
N PRO A 35 5.85 14.87 3.51
CA PRO A 35 5.32 15.10 4.85
C PRO A 35 5.08 13.83 5.66
N ILE A 36 4.84 12.69 4.97
CA ILE A 36 4.71 11.38 5.62
C ILE A 36 6.06 10.68 5.81
N GLY A 37 7.15 11.35 5.48
CA GLY A 37 8.52 10.86 5.64
C GLY A 37 8.78 9.58 4.87
N LEU A 38 9.53 8.65 5.47
CA LEU A 38 9.84 7.35 4.86
C LEU A 38 8.60 6.48 4.58
N ASN A 39 7.43 6.86 5.09
CA ASN A 39 6.17 6.20 4.74
C ASN A 39 5.80 6.40 3.27
N GLY A 40 6.28 7.45 2.62
CA GLY A 40 6.14 7.70 1.20
C GLY A 40 7.23 7.07 0.32
N GLY A 41 8.22 6.41 0.91
CA GLY A 41 9.35 5.80 0.19
C GLY A 41 10.71 6.32 0.65
N ILE A 42 11.78 5.65 0.23
CA ILE A 42 13.17 6.02 0.60
C ILE A 42 13.56 7.37 -0.02
N ASN A 43 13.12 7.63 -1.25
CA ASN A 43 13.36 8.91 -1.91
C ASN A 43 12.24 9.90 -1.55
N LEU A 44 12.47 10.70 -0.53
CA LEU A 44 11.51 11.67 -0.01
C LEU A 44 11.09 12.77 -1.01
N LEU A 45 11.79 12.91 -2.13
CA LEU A 45 11.53 13.91 -3.16
C LEU A 45 10.90 13.30 -4.42
N SER A 46 10.69 11.99 -4.46
CA SER A 46 10.10 11.29 -5.61
C SER A 46 8.65 11.68 -5.81
N TYR A 47 8.24 11.82 -7.09
CA TYR A 47 6.85 11.99 -7.48
C TYR A 47 6.09 10.65 -7.42
N SER A 48 6.60 9.66 -8.09
CA SER A 48 6.05 8.30 -8.13
C SER A 48 7.11 7.32 -8.64
N PRO A 49 6.95 6.01 -8.41
CA PRO A 49 7.89 5.00 -8.92
C PRO A 49 7.97 4.98 -10.45
N ASN A 50 6.86 5.25 -11.13
CA ASN A 50 6.80 5.33 -12.59
C ASN A 50 5.81 6.44 -13.01
N PRO A 51 6.28 7.66 -13.30
CA PRO A 51 5.42 8.80 -13.61
C PRO A 51 4.65 8.69 -14.95
N ILE A 52 4.93 7.68 -15.77
CA ILE A 52 4.20 7.46 -17.02
C ILE A 52 2.87 6.73 -16.76
N SER A 53 2.85 5.81 -15.80
CA SER A 53 1.70 4.97 -15.48
C SER A 53 1.05 5.28 -14.13
N TRP A 54 1.70 6.07 -13.30
CA TRP A 54 1.30 6.36 -11.93
C TRP A 54 1.19 7.85 -11.69
N ILE A 55 0.24 8.23 -10.84
CA ILE A 55 0.02 9.61 -10.43
C ILE A 55 0.14 9.72 -8.91
N ASP A 56 0.59 10.89 -8.45
CA ASP A 56 0.57 11.26 -7.03
C ASP A 56 -0.39 12.45 -6.83
N PRO A 57 -1.71 12.23 -6.65
CA PRO A 57 -2.71 13.29 -6.61
C PRO A 57 -2.56 14.22 -5.41
N TRP A 58 -1.93 13.75 -4.34
CA TRP A 58 -1.80 14.46 -3.08
C TRP A 58 -0.42 15.07 -2.86
N GLY A 59 0.54 14.71 -3.69
CA GLY A 59 1.93 15.03 -3.39
C GLY A 59 2.47 14.23 -2.20
N LEU A 60 1.99 12.99 -2.04
CA LEU A 60 2.42 12.00 -1.06
C LEU A 60 2.73 10.73 -1.82
N ALA A 61 3.93 10.17 -1.67
CA ALA A 61 4.28 8.97 -2.42
C ALA A 61 3.32 7.82 -2.08
N VAL A 62 2.76 7.21 -3.13
CA VAL A 62 1.71 6.19 -3.02
C VAL A 62 2.35 4.81 -2.95
N VAL A 63 1.87 3.98 -2.03
CA VAL A 63 2.09 2.54 -2.02
C VAL A 63 0.86 1.88 -2.60
N ASP A 64 1.03 1.06 -3.61
CA ASP A 64 -0.04 0.26 -4.19
C ASP A 64 0.13 -1.20 -3.87
N ALA A 65 -0.98 -1.87 -3.70
CA ALA A 65 -1.01 -3.31 -3.53
C ALA A 65 -2.15 -3.91 -4.33
N THR A 66 -1.88 -5.05 -4.93
CA THR A 66 -2.87 -5.85 -5.65
C THR A 66 -3.01 -7.19 -4.95
N PHE A 67 -4.22 -7.59 -4.63
CA PHE A 67 -4.53 -8.90 -4.08
C PHE A 67 -5.46 -9.67 -5.01
N GLU A 68 -5.00 -10.83 -5.44
CA GLU A 68 -5.74 -11.73 -6.35
C GLU A 68 -6.22 -12.96 -5.59
N MET A 69 -7.50 -13.25 -5.64
CA MET A 69 -8.11 -14.39 -4.97
C MET A 69 -9.45 -14.76 -5.59
N GLY A 70 -9.71 -16.04 -5.78
CA GLY A 70 -10.99 -16.52 -6.29
C GLY A 70 -11.33 -16.04 -7.71
N GLY A 71 -10.33 -15.68 -8.52
CA GLY A 71 -10.50 -15.11 -9.86
C GLY A 71 -10.83 -13.61 -9.89
N GLU A 72 -10.88 -12.95 -8.75
CA GLU A 72 -11.05 -11.51 -8.62
C GLU A 72 -9.74 -10.82 -8.24
N VAL A 73 -9.64 -9.52 -8.60
CA VAL A 73 -8.47 -8.66 -8.32
C VAL A 73 -8.93 -7.47 -7.49
N PHE A 74 -8.24 -7.23 -6.39
CA PHE A 74 -8.51 -6.15 -5.43
C PHE A 74 -7.31 -5.22 -5.35
N ASN A 75 -7.54 -3.92 -5.53
CA ASN A 75 -6.49 -2.93 -5.50
C ASN A 75 -6.59 -2.09 -4.22
N GLY A 76 -5.50 -1.98 -3.50
CA GLY A 76 -5.33 -1.13 -2.33
C GLY A 76 -4.31 -0.03 -2.60
N THR A 77 -4.53 1.15 -2.04
CA THR A 77 -3.62 2.31 -2.14
C THR A 77 -3.42 2.92 -0.76
N ASN A 78 -2.25 3.54 -0.54
CA ASN A 78 -1.98 4.31 0.66
C ASN A 78 -1.22 5.60 0.28
N PRO A 79 -1.74 6.79 0.60
CA PRO A 79 -2.98 7.06 1.33
C PRO A 79 -4.22 6.68 0.51
N THR A 80 -5.27 6.27 1.19
CA THR A 80 -6.51 5.87 0.53
C THR A 80 -7.55 7.00 0.62
N ASP A 81 -8.16 7.34 -0.51
CA ASP A 81 -9.32 8.25 -0.60
C ASP A 81 -10.65 7.51 -0.39
N ARG A 82 -10.57 6.24 -0.08
CA ARG A 82 -11.77 5.43 -0.05
C ARG A 82 -12.71 5.86 1.05
N ILE A 83 -13.99 5.90 0.69
CA ILE A 83 -15.09 5.98 1.63
C ILE A 83 -14.89 4.86 2.66
N PRO A 84 -15.02 5.16 3.97
CA PRO A 84 -14.89 4.16 5.03
C PRO A 84 -15.72 2.93 4.69
N ARG A 85 -15.13 1.77 4.84
CA ARG A 85 -15.81 0.49 4.58
C ARG A 85 -17.07 0.40 5.42
N VAL A 86 -18.18 0.13 4.78
CA VAL A 86 -19.50 0.09 5.44
C VAL A 86 -19.66 -1.18 6.29
N SER A 87 -18.93 -2.25 5.99
CA SER A 87 -18.94 -3.46 6.80
C SER A 87 -18.21 -3.24 8.12
N GLY A 88 -18.94 -3.29 9.22
CA GLY A 88 -18.42 -3.13 10.58
C GLY A 88 -17.60 -4.32 11.06
N GLU A 89 -17.31 -5.32 10.23
CA GLU A 89 -16.51 -6.48 10.61
C GLU A 89 -15.03 -6.09 10.69
N THR A 90 -14.54 -6.04 11.92
CA THR A 90 -13.11 -5.93 12.19
C THR A 90 -12.50 -7.32 12.24
N VAL A 91 -11.42 -7.53 11.52
CA VAL A 91 -10.64 -8.76 11.69
C VAL A 91 -9.93 -8.70 13.03
N PRO A 92 -10.16 -9.68 13.94
CA PRO A 92 -9.52 -9.70 15.24
C PRO A 92 -7.99 -9.68 15.15
N GLY A 93 -7.35 -8.88 16.01
CA GLY A 93 -5.89 -8.83 16.10
C GLY A 93 -5.20 -7.89 15.11
N MET A 94 -5.93 -7.10 14.36
CA MET A 94 -5.34 -5.96 13.63
C MET A 94 -4.81 -4.91 14.62
N SER A 95 -3.71 -4.25 14.29
CA SER A 95 -3.04 -3.31 15.19
C SER A 95 -2.45 -2.12 14.45
N GLY A 96 -2.22 -1.01 15.18
CA GLY A 96 -1.66 0.22 14.65
C GLY A 96 -2.54 0.83 13.56
N PRO A 97 -1.97 1.42 12.50
CA PRO A 97 -2.72 2.06 11.43
C PRO A 97 -3.77 1.18 10.76
N ASN A 98 -3.56 -0.14 10.76
CA ASN A 98 -4.49 -1.09 10.13
C ASN A 98 -5.75 -1.37 10.97
N SER A 99 -5.82 -0.90 12.22
CA SER A 99 -7.02 -0.95 13.04
C SER A 99 -7.97 0.21 12.76
N ASP A 100 -7.47 1.26 12.10
CA ASP A 100 -8.21 2.44 11.71
C ASP A 100 -8.74 2.31 10.29
N ARG A 101 -10.01 2.68 10.08
CA ARG A 101 -10.64 2.66 8.75
C ARG A 101 -9.99 3.60 7.75
N PHE A 102 -9.35 4.66 8.22
CA PHE A 102 -8.75 5.70 7.39
C PHE A 102 -7.24 5.52 7.18
N GLY A 103 -6.59 4.73 8.03
CA GLY A 103 -5.15 4.55 8.04
C GLY A 103 -4.66 3.20 7.52
N MET A 104 -5.52 2.40 6.88
CA MET A 104 -5.10 1.11 6.35
C MET A 104 -4.01 1.26 5.31
N HIS A 105 -2.97 0.45 5.44
CA HIS A 105 -1.96 0.34 4.42
C HIS A 105 -2.50 -0.41 3.19
N ALA A 106 -1.94 -0.12 2.01
CA ALA A 106 -2.43 -0.61 0.72
C ALA A 106 -2.63 -2.12 0.67
N GLU A 107 -1.64 -2.88 1.14
CA GLU A 107 -1.67 -4.33 1.17
C GLU A 107 -2.79 -4.90 2.04
N ILE A 108 -3.09 -4.21 3.14
CA ILE A 108 -4.16 -4.59 4.04
C ILE A 108 -5.52 -4.23 3.44
N ASP A 109 -5.63 -3.04 2.85
CA ASP A 109 -6.84 -2.59 2.18
C ASP A 109 -7.23 -3.54 1.05
N ALA A 110 -6.29 -3.95 0.19
CA ALA A 110 -6.55 -4.90 -0.89
C ALA A 110 -7.10 -6.24 -0.37
N MET A 111 -6.46 -6.83 0.64
CA MET A 111 -6.92 -8.10 1.22
C MET A 111 -8.26 -7.97 1.95
N MET A 112 -8.50 -6.83 2.60
CA MET A 112 -9.76 -6.59 3.30
C MET A 112 -10.95 -6.41 2.34
N GLN A 113 -10.73 -5.94 1.12
CA GLN A 113 -11.78 -5.91 0.09
C GLN A 113 -12.25 -7.32 -0.28
N ALA A 114 -11.33 -8.28 -0.43
CA ALA A 114 -11.69 -9.69 -0.65
C ALA A 114 -12.49 -10.25 0.54
N HIS A 115 -12.09 -9.89 1.77
CA HIS A 115 -12.82 -10.27 2.98
C HIS A 115 -14.26 -9.77 2.96
N ASP A 116 -14.46 -8.49 2.59
CA ASP A 116 -15.81 -7.87 2.54
C ASP A 116 -16.68 -8.43 1.41
N ARG A 117 -16.06 -8.87 0.31
CA ARG A 117 -16.75 -9.61 -0.75
C ARG A 117 -17.23 -10.98 -0.29
N GLY A 118 -16.77 -11.46 0.86
CA GLY A 118 -17.11 -12.80 1.35
C GLY A 118 -16.34 -13.93 0.66
N ILE A 119 -15.28 -13.63 -0.10
CA ILE A 119 -14.45 -14.66 -0.73
C ILE A 119 -13.65 -15.37 0.36
N ARG A 120 -13.59 -16.70 0.31
CA ARG A 120 -12.94 -17.52 1.34
C ARG A 120 -12.23 -18.73 0.71
N GLY A 121 -11.13 -19.15 1.38
CA GLY A 121 -10.36 -20.36 1.04
C GLY A 121 -9.44 -20.20 -0.18
N GLY A 122 -8.66 -21.22 -0.47
CA GLY A 122 -7.81 -21.27 -1.65
C GLY A 122 -6.51 -20.46 -1.54
N THR A 123 -5.99 -20.05 -2.70
CA THR A 123 -4.74 -19.29 -2.80
C THR A 123 -5.00 -17.81 -3.00
N GLY A 124 -4.35 -16.98 -2.19
CA GLY A 124 -4.28 -15.52 -2.39
C GLY A 124 -2.87 -15.10 -2.83
N THR A 125 -2.79 -14.20 -3.80
CA THR A 125 -1.53 -13.58 -4.24
C THR A 125 -1.58 -12.08 -3.95
N LEU A 126 -0.68 -11.61 -3.10
CA LEU A 126 -0.50 -10.20 -2.76
C LEU A 126 0.74 -9.67 -3.45
N THR A 127 0.58 -8.66 -4.28
CA THR A 127 1.70 -7.91 -4.87
C THR A 127 1.72 -6.51 -4.28
N VAL A 128 2.86 -6.09 -3.73
CA VAL A 128 3.06 -4.77 -3.12
C VAL A 128 4.13 -4.03 -3.92
N GLU A 129 3.78 -2.82 -4.33
CA GLU A 129 4.66 -1.92 -5.07
C GLU A 129 4.94 -0.66 -4.25
N GLY A 130 6.09 -0.03 -4.48
CA GLY A 130 6.50 1.21 -3.84
C GLY A 130 7.41 1.02 -2.63
N LYS A 131 7.13 0.12 -1.69
CA LYS A 131 8.00 -0.16 -0.55
C LYS A 131 7.82 -1.55 0.05
N GLU A 132 8.69 -1.88 1.01
CA GLU A 132 8.56 -3.11 1.82
C GLU A 132 7.32 -3.08 2.73
N ILE A 133 6.78 -4.26 3.00
CA ILE A 133 5.68 -4.43 3.94
C ILE A 133 6.13 -4.11 5.36
N CYS A 134 5.46 -3.18 6.01
CA CYS A 134 5.79 -2.72 7.35
C CYS A 134 5.46 -3.77 8.44
N PRO A 135 6.06 -3.65 9.67
CA PRO A 135 5.79 -4.59 10.77
C PRO A 135 4.33 -4.66 11.20
N TYR A 136 3.58 -3.56 11.13
CA TYR A 136 2.14 -3.55 11.43
C TYR A 136 1.37 -4.37 10.40
N CYS A 137 1.69 -4.21 9.11
CA CYS A 137 1.08 -4.98 8.05
C CYS A 137 1.41 -6.46 8.16
N LYS A 138 2.66 -6.83 8.46
CA LYS A 138 3.05 -8.24 8.66
C LYS A 138 2.18 -8.94 9.70
N ARG A 139 1.86 -8.25 10.80
CA ARG A 139 0.93 -8.77 11.81
C ARG A 139 -0.49 -8.89 11.27
N SER A 140 -0.97 -7.85 10.59
CA SER A 140 -2.32 -7.79 10.05
C SER A 140 -2.54 -8.80 8.93
N LEU A 141 -1.56 -8.98 8.02
CA LEU A 141 -1.62 -9.97 6.94
C LEU A 141 -1.94 -11.37 7.46
N LYS A 142 -1.27 -11.80 8.55
CA LYS A 142 -1.53 -13.09 9.19
C LYS A 142 -3.00 -13.22 9.62
N ASN A 143 -3.53 -12.19 10.26
CA ASN A 143 -4.88 -12.24 10.80
C ASN A 143 -5.92 -12.23 9.67
N ILE A 144 -5.69 -11.42 8.64
CA ILE A 144 -6.58 -11.37 7.47
C ILE A 144 -6.52 -12.67 6.67
N ALA A 145 -5.32 -13.23 6.46
CA ALA A 145 -5.16 -14.53 5.79
C ALA A 145 -5.96 -15.64 6.50
N LYS A 146 -5.96 -15.62 7.84
CA LYS A 146 -6.79 -16.54 8.64
C LYS A 146 -8.29 -16.27 8.49
N ALA A 147 -8.70 -15.00 8.52
CA ALA A 147 -10.10 -14.62 8.36
C ALA A 147 -10.63 -14.94 6.95
N LEU A 148 -9.77 -14.85 5.94
CA LEU A 148 -10.06 -15.30 4.57
C LEU A 148 -10.04 -16.83 4.45
N GLY A 149 -9.53 -17.58 5.45
CA GLY A 149 -9.40 -19.03 5.38
C GLY A 149 -8.44 -19.49 4.29
N LEU A 150 -7.37 -18.73 4.01
CA LEU A 150 -6.42 -19.07 2.95
C LEU A 150 -5.69 -20.39 3.26
N ASP A 151 -5.58 -21.24 2.25
CA ASP A 151 -4.70 -22.41 2.27
C ASP A 151 -3.25 -22.02 1.97
N LYS A 152 -3.09 -20.98 1.12
CA LYS A 152 -1.82 -20.48 0.66
C LYS A 152 -1.86 -18.97 0.46
N LEU A 153 -0.81 -18.28 0.90
CA LEU A 153 -0.57 -16.86 0.62
C LEU A 153 0.78 -16.68 -0.06
N ILE A 154 0.77 -16.07 -1.23
CA ILE A 154 1.97 -15.67 -1.97
C ILE A 154 2.08 -14.16 -1.83
N ILE A 155 3.26 -13.65 -1.46
CA ILE A 155 3.52 -12.22 -1.32
C ILE A 155 4.71 -11.85 -2.23
N ASN A 156 4.47 -10.93 -3.16
CA ASN A 156 5.47 -10.39 -4.07
C ASN A 156 5.78 -8.95 -3.66
N GLU A 157 6.95 -8.71 -3.09
CA GLU A 157 7.46 -7.36 -2.80
C GLU A 157 8.28 -6.84 -3.97
N LYS A 158 7.71 -5.96 -4.79
CA LYS A 158 8.40 -5.39 -5.96
C LYS A 158 9.60 -4.53 -5.58
N ALA A 159 9.51 -3.81 -4.46
CA ALA A 159 10.60 -2.95 -3.98
C ALA A 159 11.89 -3.72 -3.67
N THR A 160 11.78 -4.95 -3.19
CA THR A 160 12.92 -5.82 -2.83
C THR A 160 13.19 -6.90 -3.86
N GLY A 161 12.24 -7.17 -4.76
CA GLY A 161 12.25 -8.30 -5.68
C GLY A 161 12.00 -9.66 -5.01
N ASN A 162 11.61 -9.66 -3.74
CA ASN A 162 11.39 -10.88 -2.98
C ASN A 162 9.99 -11.44 -3.19
N THR A 163 9.90 -12.77 -3.22
CA THR A 163 8.63 -13.50 -3.17
C THR A 163 8.63 -14.42 -1.96
N TYR A 164 7.55 -14.37 -1.17
CA TYR A 164 7.35 -15.21 0.00
C TYR A 164 6.13 -16.09 -0.22
N THR A 165 6.21 -17.34 0.20
CA THR A 165 5.10 -18.29 0.13
C THR A 165 4.85 -18.88 1.51
N PHE A 166 3.59 -18.82 1.95
CA PHE A 166 3.13 -19.37 3.23
C PHE A 166 1.97 -20.33 2.96
N GLU A 167 2.05 -21.54 3.50
CA GLU A 167 1.03 -22.58 3.32
C GLU A 167 0.60 -23.14 4.68
N GLY A 168 -0.69 -23.39 4.87
CA GLY A 168 -1.25 -24.02 6.06
C GLY A 168 -0.75 -23.42 7.37
N VAL A 169 -0.07 -24.22 8.20
CA VAL A 169 0.50 -23.79 9.50
C VAL A 169 1.57 -22.72 9.38
N ASP A 170 2.22 -22.58 8.23
CA ASP A 170 3.26 -21.59 7.99
C ASP A 170 2.72 -20.17 7.89
N LEU A 171 1.41 -20.00 7.68
CA LEU A 171 0.73 -18.71 7.81
C LEU A 171 0.99 -18.06 9.19
N ASN A 172 1.29 -18.86 10.22
CA ASN A 172 1.69 -18.35 11.52
C ASN A 172 3.08 -17.69 11.52
N LYS A 173 3.96 -18.09 10.62
CA LYS A 173 5.33 -17.57 10.51
C LYS A 173 5.41 -16.19 9.87
N ILE A 174 4.32 -15.69 9.25
CA ILE A 174 4.27 -14.34 8.68
C ILE A 174 4.68 -13.29 9.73
N ARG A 175 4.35 -13.50 11.02
CA ARG A 175 4.68 -12.61 12.12
C ARG A 175 6.14 -12.70 12.59
N GLU A 176 6.73 -13.88 12.53
CA GLU A 176 8.01 -14.18 13.20
C GLU A 176 9.23 -13.79 12.36
N GLY A 177 9.02 -13.16 11.19
CA GLY A 177 10.10 -12.71 10.34
C GLY A 177 10.96 -13.88 9.93
N GLY A 178 10.36 -14.89 9.31
CA GLY A 178 11.11 -15.92 8.62
C GLY A 178 12.22 -15.28 7.79
N LYS A 179 13.34 -15.97 7.57
CA LYS A 179 14.48 -15.45 6.82
C LYS A 179 14.01 -14.81 5.51
N GLY A 180 13.80 -13.50 5.50
CA GLY A 180 13.22 -12.76 4.37
C GLY A 180 12.38 -11.55 4.77
N PHE A 181 11.64 -11.56 5.88
CA PHE A 181 10.92 -10.40 6.37
C PHE A 181 11.82 -9.51 7.27
N LYS A 182 12.83 -8.88 6.69
CA LYS A 182 13.62 -7.84 7.35
C LYS A 182 13.31 -6.51 6.66
N GLY A 183 12.40 -5.75 7.20
CA GLY A 183 12.11 -4.38 6.79
C GLY A 183 11.97 -3.49 8.02
N GLN A 184 12.55 -2.31 7.97
CA GLN A 184 12.31 -1.23 8.93
C GLN A 184 11.19 -0.35 8.39
N CYS A 185 10.27 0.08 9.27
CA CYS A 185 9.36 1.19 8.97
C CYS A 185 10.08 2.52 9.00
#